data_904d36cc34973ed9dcce993f5db606a5
#
_entry.id   904d36cc34973ed9dcce993f5db606a5
#
_cell.length_a   1.000
_cell.length_b   1.000
_cell.length_c   1.000
_cell.angle_alpha   90.00
_cell.angle_beta   90.00
_cell.angle_gamma   90.00
#
_symmetry.space_group_name_H-M   'P 1'
#
loop_
_entity.id
_entity.type
_entity.pdbx_description
1 polymer ?
#
loop_
_entity_poly.entity_id
_entity_poly.type
_entity_poly.pdbx_seq_one_letter_code
_entity_poly.pdbx_strand_id
1 'polypeptide(L)'
;MAGLMDIFAHLEKEGVQLSSIINGAAVRSPLPPIPKINPATGAIIASVEPASPEMLDDAVRYAIAAQKDWAARAAHERTEILHNVARLITAHIDVL
;
A
#
# COMPACT_ATOMS: atom_id res chain seq x y z
N MET A 1 -13.05 3.20 19.26
CA MET A 1 -12.89 3.38 17.81
C MET A 1 -12.18 4.69 17.55
N ALA A 2 -11.02 4.65 16.90
CA ALA A 2 -10.29 5.87 16.56
C ALA A 2 -11.06 6.63 15.46
N GLY A 3 -11.37 7.89 15.69
CA GLY A 3 -11.95 8.75 14.67
C GLY A 3 -10.91 9.15 13.63
N LEU A 4 -11.35 9.67 12.47
CA LEU A 4 -10.47 10.14 11.41
C LEU A 4 -9.44 11.18 11.92
N MET A 5 -9.85 12.04 12.84
CA MET A 5 -8.98 13.04 13.46
C MET A 5 -7.86 12.41 14.30
N ASP A 6 -8.15 11.30 14.97
CA ASP A 6 -7.16 10.58 15.77
C ASP A 6 -6.10 9.92 14.89
N ILE A 7 -6.50 9.44 13.70
CA ILE A 7 -5.58 8.86 12.72
C ILE A 7 -4.60 9.92 12.20
N PHE A 8 -5.07 11.11 11.84
CA PHE A 8 -4.21 12.20 11.39
C PHE A 8 -3.24 12.66 12.48
N ALA A 9 -3.70 12.80 13.73
CA ALA A 9 -2.84 13.16 14.85
C ALA A 9 -1.75 12.10 15.10
N HIS A 10 -2.09 10.81 14.94
CA HIS A 10 -1.13 9.72 15.03
C HIS A 10 -0.07 9.79 13.92
N LEU A 11 -0.49 9.99 12.67
CA LEU A 11 0.41 10.12 11.52
C LEU A 11 1.38 11.30 11.67
N GLU A 12 0.89 12.45 12.15
CA GLU A 12 1.72 13.63 12.40
C GLU A 12 2.79 13.35 13.48
N LYS A 13 2.43 12.61 14.52
CA LYS A 13 3.32 12.28 15.63
C LYS A 13 4.38 11.24 15.27
N GLU A 14 3.98 10.19 14.57
CA GLU A 14 4.85 9.03 14.29
C GLU A 14 5.72 9.21 13.04
N GLY A 15 5.41 10.17 12.17
CA GLY A 15 6.20 10.41 10.97
C GLY A 15 6.20 9.24 10.01
N VAL A 16 5.03 8.80 9.58
CA VAL A 16 4.85 7.60 8.74
C VAL A 16 5.59 7.70 7.41
N GLN A 17 6.42 6.71 7.12
CA GLN A 17 7.11 6.56 5.85
C GLN A 17 6.40 5.50 5.00
N LEU A 18 5.96 5.92 3.80
CA LEU A 18 5.28 5.05 2.84
C LEU A 18 6.25 4.67 1.73
N SER A 19 6.46 3.38 1.53
CA SER A 19 7.27 2.84 0.46
C SER A 19 6.46 1.95 -0.47
N SER A 20 6.99 1.68 -1.66
CA SER A 20 6.38 0.74 -2.59
C SER A 20 6.44 -0.68 -2.04
N ILE A 21 5.37 -1.45 -2.23
CA ILE A 21 5.34 -2.89 -1.95
C ILE A 21 5.48 -3.62 -3.28
N ILE A 22 6.58 -4.35 -3.45
CA ILE A 22 6.86 -5.12 -4.66
C ILE A 22 7.16 -6.55 -4.26
N ASN A 23 6.47 -7.50 -4.87
CA ASN A 23 6.60 -8.93 -4.57
C ASN A 23 6.43 -9.24 -3.07
N GLY A 24 5.47 -8.59 -2.42
CA GLY A 24 5.16 -8.80 -1.00
C GLY A 24 6.12 -8.17 0.00
N ALA A 25 7.10 -7.39 -0.44
CA ALA A 25 8.08 -6.74 0.41
C ALA A 25 8.13 -5.23 0.19
N ALA A 26 8.38 -4.48 1.25
CA ALA A 26 8.65 -3.04 1.15
C ALA A 26 10.02 -2.81 0.50
N VAL A 27 10.06 -1.97 -0.53
CA VAL A 27 11.26 -1.65 -1.30
C VAL A 27 11.61 -0.18 -1.13
N ARG A 28 12.82 0.09 -0.69
CA ARG A 28 13.33 1.45 -0.53
C ARG A 28 13.63 2.07 -1.88
N SER A 29 13.28 3.35 -2.03
CA SER A 29 13.55 4.11 -3.25
C SER A 29 14.92 4.80 -3.17
N PRO A 30 15.69 4.84 -4.28
CA PRO A 30 16.87 5.68 -4.38
C PRO A 30 16.54 7.17 -4.60
N LEU A 31 15.26 7.49 -4.85
CA LEU A 31 14.80 8.85 -5.12
C LEU A 31 14.48 9.61 -3.83
N PRO A 32 14.55 10.96 -3.84
CA PRO A 32 14.17 11.75 -2.68
C PRO A 32 12.72 11.52 -2.28
N PRO A 33 12.42 11.40 -0.96
CA PRO A 33 11.05 11.24 -0.50
C PRO A 33 10.22 12.51 -0.73
N ILE A 34 8.93 12.34 -0.97
CA ILE A 34 7.96 13.42 -1.17
C ILE A 34 7.17 13.59 0.13
N PRO A 35 7.20 14.77 0.77
CA PRO A 35 6.41 15.00 1.96
C PRO A 35 4.92 15.08 1.63
N LYS A 36 4.09 14.40 2.43
CA LYS A 36 2.64 14.54 2.40
C LYS A 36 2.20 15.50 3.48
N ILE A 37 1.51 16.55 3.08
CA ILE A 37 1.10 17.65 3.96
C ILE A 37 -0.40 17.56 4.24
N ASN A 38 -0.76 17.76 5.51
CA ASN A 38 -2.15 17.96 5.90
C ASN A 38 -2.61 19.35 5.38
N PRO A 39 -3.57 19.44 4.46
CA PRO A 39 -4.00 20.70 3.88
C PRO A 39 -4.70 21.63 4.88
N ALA A 40 -5.21 21.11 5.98
CA ALA A 40 -5.89 21.91 7.00
C ALA A 40 -4.90 22.62 7.96
N THR A 41 -3.76 21.99 8.27
CA THR A 41 -2.80 22.48 9.26
C THR A 41 -1.46 22.87 8.67
N GLY A 42 -1.11 22.39 7.46
CA GLY A 42 0.21 22.55 6.87
C GLY A 42 1.28 21.62 7.45
N ALA A 43 0.93 20.75 8.39
CA ALA A 43 1.86 19.81 9.00
C ALA A 43 2.18 18.63 8.07
N ILE A 44 3.41 18.12 8.14
CA ILE A 44 3.82 16.92 7.42
C ILE A 44 3.26 15.71 8.17
N ILE A 45 2.42 14.91 7.50
CA ILE A 45 1.79 13.71 8.08
C ILE A 45 2.42 12.41 7.63
N ALA A 46 3.11 12.42 6.51
CA ALA A 46 3.79 11.24 5.98
C ALA A 46 4.90 11.66 5.01
N SER A 47 5.79 10.73 4.72
CA SER A 47 6.78 10.83 3.66
C SER A 47 6.57 9.67 2.70
N VAL A 48 6.49 9.95 1.40
CA VAL A 48 6.26 8.95 0.35
C VAL A 48 7.53 8.76 -0.45
N GLU A 49 8.00 7.53 -0.54
CA GLU A 49 9.13 7.18 -1.41
C GLU A 49 8.61 6.88 -2.83
N PRO A 50 8.93 7.73 -3.84
CA PRO A 50 8.49 7.49 -5.21
C PRO A 50 9.24 6.30 -5.81
N ALA A 51 8.57 5.52 -6.67
CA ALA A 51 9.21 4.41 -7.35
C ALA A 51 10.16 4.92 -8.45
N SER A 52 11.34 4.30 -8.55
CA SER A 52 12.25 4.52 -9.69
C SER A 52 11.79 3.72 -10.91
N PRO A 53 12.29 4.05 -12.13
CA PRO A 53 12.01 3.24 -13.32
C PRO A 53 12.41 1.77 -13.15
N GLU A 54 13.54 1.50 -12.52
CA GLU A 54 14.02 0.14 -12.27
C GLU A 54 13.08 -0.63 -11.32
N MET A 55 12.57 0.04 -10.30
CA MET A 55 11.58 -0.54 -9.39
C MET A 55 10.28 -0.89 -10.13
N LEU A 56 9.87 -0.05 -11.09
CA LEU A 56 8.70 -0.32 -11.92
C LEU A 56 8.92 -1.54 -12.81
N ASP A 57 10.09 -1.65 -13.45
CA ASP A 57 10.45 -2.81 -14.27
C ASP A 57 10.45 -4.11 -13.46
N ASP A 58 10.98 -4.07 -12.24
CA ASP A 58 10.95 -5.18 -11.31
C ASP A 58 9.52 -5.57 -10.93
N ALA A 59 8.67 -4.59 -10.61
CA ALA A 59 7.27 -4.83 -10.26
C ALA A 59 6.52 -5.53 -11.41
N VAL A 60 6.69 -5.08 -12.64
CA VAL A 60 6.08 -5.69 -13.82
C VAL A 60 6.58 -7.12 -14.02
N ARG A 61 7.88 -7.35 -13.87
CA ARG A 61 8.48 -8.68 -14.01
C ARG A 61 7.93 -9.67 -12.99
N TYR A 62 7.82 -9.28 -11.72
CA TYR A 62 7.21 -10.10 -10.69
C TYR A 62 5.73 -10.35 -10.94
N ALA A 63 4.99 -9.33 -11.41
CA ALA A 63 3.57 -9.46 -11.75
C ALA A 63 3.34 -10.45 -12.91
N ILE A 64 4.18 -10.41 -13.95
CA ILE A 64 4.10 -11.34 -15.08
C ILE A 64 4.36 -12.79 -14.61
N ALA A 65 5.34 -12.98 -13.75
CA ALA A 65 5.64 -14.31 -13.20
C ALA A 65 4.48 -14.83 -12.34
N ALA A 66 3.93 -14.00 -11.44
CA ALA A 66 2.81 -14.36 -10.58
C ALA A 66 1.50 -14.61 -11.35
N GLN A 67 1.29 -13.90 -12.45
CA GLN A 67 0.09 -14.05 -13.27
C GLN A 67 -0.08 -15.46 -13.83
N LYS A 68 1.01 -16.15 -14.14
CA LYS A 68 0.95 -17.53 -14.66
C LYS A 68 0.30 -18.47 -13.66
N ASP A 69 0.70 -18.38 -12.40
CA ASP A 69 0.12 -19.22 -11.34
C ASP A 69 -1.32 -18.83 -11.03
N TRP A 70 -1.58 -17.52 -10.99
CA TRP A 70 -2.93 -17.00 -10.77
C TRP A 70 -3.90 -17.42 -11.87
N ALA A 71 -3.50 -17.30 -13.14
CA ALA A 71 -4.33 -17.67 -14.28
C ALA A 71 -4.57 -19.18 -14.36
N ALA A 72 -3.63 -20.01 -13.86
CA ALA A 72 -3.77 -21.46 -13.84
C ALA A 72 -4.72 -21.97 -12.75
N ARG A 73 -5.06 -21.14 -11.74
CA ARG A 73 -6.01 -21.52 -10.69
C ARG A 73 -7.43 -21.64 -11.25
N ALA A 74 -8.21 -22.56 -10.68
CA ALA A 74 -9.62 -22.66 -11.01
C ALA A 74 -10.37 -21.37 -10.65
N ALA A 75 -11.43 -21.05 -11.40
CA ALA A 75 -12.19 -19.82 -11.21
C ALA A 75 -12.76 -19.69 -9.78
N HIS A 76 -13.23 -20.79 -9.19
CA HIS A 76 -13.77 -20.76 -7.82
C HIS A 76 -12.70 -20.46 -6.77
N GLU A 77 -11.47 -20.95 -6.93
CA GLU A 77 -10.36 -20.64 -6.02
C GLU A 77 -10.02 -19.15 -6.06
N ARG A 78 -9.98 -18.57 -7.26
CA ARG A 78 -9.75 -17.12 -7.41
C ARG A 78 -10.89 -16.30 -6.77
N THR A 79 -12.12 -16.73 -6.95
CA THR A 79 -13.30 -16.11 -6.35
C THR A 79 -13.23 -16.16 -4.83
N GLU A 80 -12.85 -17.27 -4.23
CA GLU A 80 -12.71 -17.40 -2.77
C GLU A 80 -11.66 -16.44 -2.21
N ILE A 81 -10.52 -16.32 -2.88
CA ILE A 81 -9.46 -15.37 -2.47
C ILE A 81 -9.98 -13.93 -2.49
N LEU A 82 -10.68 -13.54 -3.58
CA LEU A 82 -11.22 -12.18 -3.70
C LEU A 82 -12.33 -11.92 -2.68
N HIS A 83 -13.19 -12.88 -2.39
CA HIS A 83 -14.19 -12.77 -1.32
C HIS A 83 -13.54 -12.61 0.06
N ASN A 84 -12.43 -13.33 0.33
CA ASN A 84 -11.68 -13.17 1.56
C ASN A 84 -11.07 -11.78 1.69
N VAL A 85 -10.54 -11.20 0.60
CA VAL A 85 -10.06 -9.81 0.58
C VAL A 85 -11.18 -8.84 0.92
N ALA A 86 -12.34 -8.98 0.29
CA ALA A 86 -13.50 -8.12 0.57
C ALA A 86 -13.95 -8.22 2.03
N ARG A 87 -13.98 -9.42 2.60
CA ARG A 87 -14.32 -9.65 4.01
C ARG A 87 -13.33 -9.00 4.96
N LEU A 88 -12.04 -9.08 4.66
CA LEU A 88 -10.99 -8.44 5.47
C LEU A 88 -11.09 -6.92 5.40
N ILE A 89 -11.35 -6.35 4.23
CA ILE A 89 -11.58 -4.91 4.08
C ILE A 89 -12.76 -4.47 4.95
N THR A 90 -13.89 -5.18 4.89
CA THR A 90 -15.05 -4.87 5.72
C THR A 90 -14.76 -4.97 7.21
N ALA A 91 -14.00 -5.99 7.62
CA ALA A 91 -13.62 -6.17 9.03
C ALA A 91 -12.70 -5.07 9.56
N HIS A 92 -11.94 -4.39 8.70
CA HIS A 92 -10.97 -3.36 9.06
C HIS A 92 -11.35 -1.97 8.55
N ILE A 93 -12.62 -1.76 8.19
CA ILE A 93 -13.06 -0.51 7.55
C ILE A 93 -12.80 0.73 8.40
N ASP A 94 -12.77 0.58 9.72
CA ASP A 94 -12.55 1.69 10.64
C ASP A 94 -11.09 2.19 10.64
N VAL A 95 -10.14 1.38 10.14
CA VAL A 95 -8.71 1.74 10.04
C VAL A 95 -8.27 2.02 8.61
N LEU A 96 -9.10 1.74 7.63
CA LEU A 96 -8.85 2.02 6.22
C LEU A 96 -9.53 3.31 5.80
#